data_32359efc7cc51846d5c8dd6d3af83f24
#
_entry.id   32359efc7cc51846d5c8dd6d3af83f24
#
_cell.length_a   1.000
_cell.length_b   1.000
_cell.length_c   1.000
_cell.angle_alpha   90.00
_cell.angle_beta   90.00
_cell.angle_gamma   90.00
#
_symmetry.space_group_name_H-M   'P 1'
#
loop_
_entity.id
_entity.type
_entity.pdbx_description
1 polymer ?
#
loop_
_entity_poly.entity_id
_entity_poly.type
_entity_poly.pdbx_seq_one_letter_code
_entity_poly.pdbx_strand_id
1 'polypeptide(L)'
;MSQKISQQPLAARFEHLINVISSPRFLEMRGLNNDLPFYICEFRAAEAFEMQRMQGQLINTLESFAVECLGGRGVKVLEINLYDLCIDLLKAREGSSQDNNLWDEIIAIESDVEKDNLLELLQNVLGIEDYLVPAIGGRIQQTEFDVLFLSGIGEVFPHIRSHNVLNNLQSTAKEKPTVMFFPGEYRYSLEQGASLELFGLLHDDKYYRAFNIFETQA
;
A
#
# COMPACT_ATOMS: atom_id res chain seq x y z
N MET A 1 -24.27 8.61 -18.09
CA MET A 1 -22.89 8.73 -17.54
C MET A 1 -22.49 7.34 -17.10
N SER A 2 -21.38 6.80 -17.59
CA SER A 2 -20.87 5.51 -17.11
C SER A 2 -20.37 5.67 -15.67
N GLN A 3 -20.76 4.78 -14.78
CA GLN A 3 -20.30 4.79 -13.40
C GLN A 3 -18.79 4.49 -13.36
N LYS A 4 -18.00 5.21 -12.54
CA LYS A 4 -16.58 4.93 -12.37
C LYS A 4 -16.38 3.47 -11.92
N ILE A 5 -15.33 2.79 -12.40
CA ILE A 5 -15.05 1.39 -12.06
C ILE A 5 -14.88 1.21 -10.55
N SER A 6 -14.24 2.14 -9.86
CA SER A 6 -14.10 2.14 -8.40
C SER A 6 -15.43 2.11 -7.63
N GLN A 7 -16.54 2.52 -8.26
CA GLN A 7 -17.89 2.53 -7.69
C GLN A 7 -18.73 1.32 -8.11
N GLN A 8 -18.20 0.45 -8.97
CA GLN A 8 -18.88 -0.74 -9.42
C GLN A 8 -18.83 -1.87 -8.36
N PRO A 9 -19.63 -2.93 -8.51
CA PRO A 9 -19.56 -4.10 -7.64
C PRO A 9 -18.14 -4.68 -7.57
N LEU A 10 -17.78 -5.28 -6.43
CA LEU A 10 -16.46 -5.87 -6.21
C LEU A 10 -16.03 -6.85 -7.31
N ALA A 11 -16.96 -7.66 -7.84
CA ALA A 11 -16.67 -8.59 -8.93
C ALA A 11 -16.14 -7.88 -10.19
N ALA A 12 -16.75 -6.76 -10.59
CA ALA A 12 -16.30 -5.99 -11.75
C ALA A 12 -14.94 -5.31 -11.50
N ARG A 13 -14.73 -4.84 -10.26
CA ARG A 13 -13.42 -4.30 -9.84
C ARG A 13 -12.34 -5.39 -9.87
N PHE A 14 -12.67 -6.59 -9.41
CA PHE A 14 -11.76 -7.74 -9.43
C PHE A 14 -11.33 -8.10 -10.86
N GLU A 15 -12.27 -8.24 -11.78
CA GLU A 15 -11.98 -8.53 -13.19
C GLU A 15 -11.10 -7.43 -13.81
N HIS A 16 -11.40 -6.16 -13.53
CA HIS A 16 -10.59 -5.05 -13.99
C HIS A 16 -9.14 -5.13 -13.47
N LEU A 17 -8.97 -5.40 -12.17
CA LEU A 17 -7.64 -5.52 -11.56
C LEU A 17 -6.84 -6.67 -12.17
N ILE A 18 -7.45 -7.84 -12.39
CA ILE A 18 -6.79 -8.96 -13.09
C ILE A 18 -6.32 -8.50 -14.49
N ASN A 19 -7.22 -7.92 -15.28
CA ASN A 19 -6.92 -7.51 -16.65
C ASN A 19 -5.79 -6.46 -16.72
N VAL A 20 -5.82 -5.46 -15.83
CA VAL A 20 -4.80 -4.40 -15.81
C VAL A 20 -3.47 -4.95 -15.32
N ILE A 21 -3.43 -5.64 -14.17
CA ILE A 21 -2.19 -6.07 -13.52
C ILE A 21 -1.48 -7.16 -14.33
N SER A 22 -2.21 -8.02 -15.05
CA SER A 22 -1.62 -9.04 -15.93
C SER A 22 -1.22 -8.51 -17.31
N SER A 23 -1.51 -7.25 -17.63
CA SER A 23 -1.21 -6.68 -18.95
C SER A 23 0.28 -6.38 -19.11
N PRO A 24 0.83 -6.55 -20.34
CA PRO A 24 2.21 -6.16 -20.62
C PRO A 24 2.48 -4.67 -20.39
N ARG A 25 1.46 -3.83 -20.64
CA ARG A 25 1.56 -2.38 -20.39
C ARG A 25 1.85 -2.06 -18.94
N PHE A 26 1.17 -2.73 -18.01
CA PHE A 26 1.35 -2.54 -16.58
C PHE A 26 2.66 -3.15 -16.09
N LEU A 27 2.90 -4.44 -16.40
CA LEU A 27 4.07 -5.19 -15.92
C LEU A 27 5.40 -4.63 -16.42
N GLU A 28 5.44 -4.14 -17.66
CA GLU A 28 6.63 -3.54 -18.27
C GLU A 28 6.66 -2.02 -18.09
N MET A 29 5.70 -1.45 -17.35
CA MET A 29 5.61 0.00 -17.08
C MET A 29 5.61 0.86 -18.35
N ARG A 30 4.95 0.37 -19.41
CA ARG A 30 4.93 1.05 -20.70
C ARG A 30 4.10 2.34 -20.66
N GLY A 31 4.65 3.43 -21.19
CA GLY A 31 3.94 4.72 -21.33
C GLY A 31 3.98 5.60 -20.08
N LEU A 32 4.78 5.28 -19.08
CA LEU A 32 4.94 6.11 -17.88
C LEU A 32 5.76 7.39 -18.10
N ASN A 33 6.51 7.52 -19.22
CA ASN A 33 7.26 8.75 -19.60
C ASN A 33 8.06 9.40 -18.45
N ASN A 34 8.71 8.63 -17.61
CA ASN A 34 9.41 9.00 -16.37
C ASN A 34 8.50 9.21 -15.15
N ASP A 35 7.22 8.94 -15.19
CA ASP A 35 6.39 8.88 -14.00
C ASP A 35 6.71 7.62 -13.17
N LEU A 36 6.39 7.71 -11.87
CA LEU A 36 6.59 6.58 -10.97
C LEU A 36 5.51 5.52 -11.18
N PRO A 37 5.85 4.23 -11.10
CA PRO A 37 4.90 3.13 -11.30
C PRO A 37 4.04 2.88 -10.07
N PHE A 38 3.45 3.94 -9.51
CA PHE A 38 2.58 3.85 -8.33
C PHE A 38 1.11 3.96 -8.75
N TYR A 39 0.32 3.01 -8.27
CA TYR A 39 -1.11 2.90 -8.56
C TYR A 39 -1.90 2.85 -7.26
N ILE A 40 -2.99 3.60 -7.20
CA ILE A 40 -3.92 3.60 -6.07
C ILE A 40 -5.13 2.73 -6.43
N CYS A 41 -5.36 1.70 -5.64
CA CYS A 41 -6.57 0.90 -5.64
C CYS A 41 -7.49 1.43 -4.53
N GLU A 42 -8.31 2.43 -4.87
CA GLU A 42 -9.21 3.08 -3.93
C GLU A 42 -10.43 2.22 -3.60
N PHE A 43 -10.88 2.28 -2.35
CA PHE A 43 -12.11 1.62 -1.91
C PHE A 43 -12.73 2.34 -0.70
N ARG A 44 -14.02 2.16 -0.47
CA ARG A 44 -14.69 2.76 0.68
C ARG A 44 -14.26 2.06 1.97
N ALA A 45 -14.04 2.79 3.05
CA ALA A 45 -13.66 2.22 4.35
C ALA A 45 -14.63 1.11 4.83
N ALA A 46 -15.91 1.26 4.53
CA ALA A 46 -16.92 0.23 4.85
C ALA A 46 -16.73 -1.10 4.11
N GLU A 47 -15.93 -1.13 3.04
CA GLU A 47 -15.61 -2.33 2.25
C GLU A 47 -14.26 -2.97 2.64
N ALA A 48 -13.62 -2.50 3.71
CA ALA A 48 -12.25 -2.91 4.05
C ALA A 48 -12.10 -4.44 4.19
N PHE A 49 -13.05 -5.09 4.84
CA PHE A 49 -13.03 -6.54 5.04
C PHE A 49 -13.20 -7.32 3.72
N GLU A 50 -14.13 -6.89 2.87
CA GLU A 50 -14.35 -7.48 1.55
C GLU A 50 -13.15 -7.24 0.63
N MET A 51 -12.52 -6.06 0.71
CA MET A 51 -11.32 -5.72 -0.05
C MET A 51 -10.13 -6.57 0.37
N GLN A 52 -9.94 -6.81 1.65
CA GLN A 52 -8.88 -7.69 2.14
C GLN A 52 -9.05 -9.12 1.61
N ARG A 53 -10.29 -9.65 1.64
CA ARG A 53 -10.59 -10.97 1.05
C ARG A 53 -10.35 -10.99 -0.45
N MET A 54 -10.79 -9.96 -1.15
CA MET A 54 -10.61 -9.82 -2.59
C MET A 54 -9.12 -9.72 -2.94
N GLN A 55 -8.32 -9.03 -2.16
CA GLN A 55 -6.87 -8.93 -2.36
C GLN A 55 -6.19 -10.30 -2.30
N GLY A 56 -6.51 -11.14 -1.31
CA GLY A 56 -5.98 -12.50 -1.24
C GLY A 56 -6.40 -13.37 -2.44
N GLN A 57 -7.66 -13.24 -2.90
CA GLN A 57 -8.12 -13.93 -4.12
C GLN A 57 -7.41 -13.40 -5.37
N LEU A 58 -7.17 -12.09 -5.46
CA LEU A 58 -6.46 -11.45 -6.55
C LEU A 58 -5.02 -11.97 -6.68
N ILE A 59 -4.29 -12.06 -5.57
CA ILE A 59 -2.94 -12.61 -5.53
C ILE A 59 -2.95 -14.06 -6.06
N ASN A 60 -3.78 -14.93 -5.48
CA ASN A 60 -3.87 -16.32 -5.91
C ASN A 60 -4.20 -16.47 -7.40
N THR A 61 -5.09 -15.63 -7.92
CA THR A 61 -5.48 -15.65 -9.34
C THR A 61 -4.32 -15.17 -10.23
N LEU A 62 -3.66 -14.08 -9.89
CA LEU A 62 -2.52 -13.53 -10.63
C LEU A 62 -1.35 -14.52 -10.69
N GLU A 63 -1.08 -15.22 -9.60
CA GLU A 63 -0.01 -16.22 -9.52
C GLU A 63 -0.31 -17.50 -10.31
N SER A 64 -1.59 -17.86 -10.44
CA SER A 64 -2.03 -19.04 -11.19
C SER A 64 -2.30 -18.79 -12.67
N PHE A 65 -2.46 -17.53 -13.08
CA PHE A 65 -2.84 -17.16 -14.44
C PHE A 65 -1.60 -17.01 -15.34
N ALA A 66 -1.54 -17.77 -16.44
CA ALA A 66 -0.42 -17.71 -17.37
C ALA A 66 -0.39 -16.37 -18.13
N VAL A 67 0.71 -15.60 -17.99
CA VAL A 67 0.92 -14.30 -18.61
C VAL A 67 2.01 -14.42 -19.68
N GLU A 68 1.69 -14.08 -20.93
CA GLU A 68 2.57 -14.28 -22.07
C GLU A 68 3.88 -13.48 -21.96
N CYS A 69 3.82 -12.21 -21.56
CA CYS A 69 5.02 -11.38 -21.41
C CYS A 69 5.96 -11.83 -20.27
N LEU A 70 5.48 -12.74 -19.39
CA LEU A 70 6.28 -13.38 -18.35
C LEU A 70 6.73 -14.80 -18.74
N GLY A 71 6.67 -15.15 -20.03
CA GLY A 71 7.04 -16.49 -20.50
C GLY A 71 6.02 -17.58 -20.13
N GLY A 72 4.77 -17.23 -19.94
CA GLY A 72 3.67 -18.16 -19.61
C GLY A 72 3.55 -18.53 -18.14
N ARG A 73 4.32 -17.90 -17.25
CA ARG A 73 4.13 -18.03 -15.79
C ARG A 73 3.14 -17.02 -15.23
N GLY A 74 2.67 -17.24 -14.01
CA GLY A 74 1.88 -16.27 -13.26
C GLY A 74 2.69 -15.05 -12.81
N VAL A 75 1.96 -14.01 -12.40
CA VAL A 75 2.53 -12.78 -11.84
C VAL A 75 2.97 -13.06 -10.40
N LYS A 76 4.23 -12.85 -10.07
CA LYS A 76 4.72 -12.93 -8.69
C LYS A 76 4.37 -11.65 -7.96
N VAL A 77 3.61 -11.76 -6.88
CA VAL A 77 3.19 -10.62 -6.06
C VAL A 77 3.98 -10.60 -4.76
N LEU A 78 4.65 -9.50 -4.47
CA LEU A 78 5.15 -9.22 -3.13
C LEU A 78 4.10 -8.42 -2.37
N GLU A 79 3.45 -9.01 -1.38
CA GLU A 79 2.53 -8.32 -0.50
C GLU A 79 3.25 -7.82 0.75
N ILE A 80 3.06 -6.53 1.07
CA ILE A 80 3.49 -5.92 2.32
C ILE A 80 2.29 -5.23 2.96
N ASN A 81 1.79 -5.82 4.05
CA ASN A 81 0.83 -5.16 4.92
C ASN A 81 1.59 -4.25 5.89
N LEU A 82 1.30 -2.94 5.87
CA LEU A 82 2.03 -1.97 6.70
C LEU A 82 1.77 -2.15 8.19
N TYR A 83 0.57 -2.57 8.57
CA TYR A 83 0.26 -2.84 9.97
C TYR A 83 1.08 -4.02 10.50
N ASP A 84 1.08 -5.14 9.79
CA ASP A 84 1.88 -6.30 10.16
C ASP A 84 3.38 -5.98 10.19
N LEU A 85 3.85 -5.19 9.20
CA LEU A 85 5.24 -4.75 9.16
C LEU A 85 5.61 -3.89 10.38
N CYS A 86 4.72 -2.99 10.83
CA CYS A 86 4.94 -2.20 12.03
C CYS A 86 5.05 -3.09 13.27
N ILE A 87 4.17 -4.09 13.41
CA ILE A 87 4.22 -5.04 14.52
C ILE A 87 5.54 -5.84 14.48
N ASP A 88 5.94 -6.33 13.31
CA ASP A 88 7.21 -7.04 13.13
C ASP A 88 8.41 -6.18 13.54
N LEU A 89 8.43 -4.90 13.13
CA LEU A 89 9.48 -3.96 13.49
C LEU A 89 9.56 -3.70 15.00
N LEU A 90 8.42 -3.57 15.66
CA LEU A 90 8.38 -3.38 17.12
C LEU A 90 8.84 -4.63 17.86
N LYS A 91 8.45 -5.82 17.38
CA LYS A 91 8.87 -7.11 17.97
C LYS A 91 10.35 -7.43 17.74
N ALA A 92 10.92 -6.98 16.63
CA ALA A 92 12.32 -7.21 16.30
C ALA A 92 13.29 -6.29 17.06
N ARG A 93 12.80 -5.24 17.72
CA ARG A 93 13.62 -4.28 18.44
C ARG A 93 13.65 -4.59 19.93
N GLU A 94 14.86 -4.51 20.50
CA GLU A 94 15.05 -4.65 21.95
C GLU A 94 14.35 -3.49 22.68
N GLY A 95 13.69 -3.83 23.78
CA GLY A 95 13.10 -2.88 24.71
C GLY A 95 14.13 -2.30 25.69
N SER A 96 13.64 -1.62 26.72
CA SER A 96 14.48 -1.04 27.78
C SER A 96 15.15 -2.11 28.66
N SER A 97 14.64 -3.33 28.67
CA SER A 97 15.22 -4.49 29.34
C SER A 97 15.59 -5.59 28.35
N GLN A 98 16.65 -6.35 28.64
CA GLN A 98 17.15 -7.42 27.75
C GLN A 98 16.14 -8.57 27.51
N ASP A 99 15.14 -8.70 28.36
CA ASP A 99 14.15 -9.79 28.29
C ASP A 99 12.87 -9.38 27.54
N ASN A 100 12.67 -8.09 27.21
CA ASN A 100 11.49 -7.58 26.54
C ASN A 100 11.82 -6.97 25.19
N ASN A 101 10.90 -7.08 24.24
CA ASN A 101 10.95 -6.31 23.01
C ASN A 101 10.12 -5.03 23.14
N LEU A 102 10.27 -4.12 22.18
CA LEU A 102 9.59 -2.83 22.20
C LEU A 102 8.05 -2.96 22.11
N TRP A 103 7.56 -3.98 21.41
CA TRP A 103 6.13 -4.27 21.33
C TRP A 103 5.53 -4.60 22.70
N ASP A 104 6.17 -5.47 23.49
CA ASP A 104 5.69 -5.86 24.81
C ASP A 104 5.68 -4.66 25.78
N GLU A 105 6.68 -3.77 25.69
CA GLU A 105 6.72 -2.54 26.48
C GLU A 105 5.58 -1.58 26.13
N ILE A 106 5.29 -1.39 24.82
CA ILE A 106 4.18 -0.53 24.37
C ILE A 106 2.84 -1.07 24.86
N ILE A 107 2.60 -2.38 24.74
CA ILE A 107 1.38 -3.00 25.22
C ILE A 107 1.24 -2.87 26.75
N ALA A 108 2.32 -2.99 27.47
CA ALA A 108 2.29 -2.86 28.93
C ALA A 108 1.89 -1.46 29.42
N ILE A 109 2.19 -0.42 28.67
CA ILE A 109 1.89 0.98 29.04
C ILE A 109 0.67 1.56 28.33
N GLU A 110 0.11 0.87 27.32
CA GLU A 110 -0.97 1.40 26.48
C GLU A 110 -2.18 1.90 27.27
N SER A 111 -2.56 1.18 28.34
CA SER A 111 -3.70 1.55 29.19
C SER A 111 -3.45 2.76 30.10
N ASP A 112 -2.20 3.07 30.38
CA ASP A 112 -1.80 4.08 31.36
C ASP A 112 -1.31 5.37 30.73
N VAL A 113 -1.11 5.38 29.39
CA VAL A 113 -0.62 6.52 28.64
C VAL A 113 -1.78 7.23 27.92
N GLU A 114 -1.79 8.57 27.96
CA GLU A 114 -2.74 9.35 27.17
C GLU A 114 -2.55 9.10 25.67
N LYS A 115 -3.66 9.12 24.92
CA LYS A 115 -3.66 8.79 23.47
C LYS A 115 -2.67 9.61 22.66
N ASP A 116 -2.52 10.89 22.96
CA ASP A 116 -1.60 11.78 22.25
C ASP A 116 -0.13 11.41 22.51
N ASN A 117 0.19 11.04 23.73
CA ASN A 117 1.54 10.57 24.10
C ASN A 117 1.84 9.21 23.48
N LEU A 118 0.86 8.30 23.42
CA LEU A 118 1.01 7.01 22.72
C LEU A 118 1.21 7.21 21.22
N LEU A 119 0.47 8.15 20.61
CA LEU A 119 0.65 8.49 19.21
C LEU A 119 2.06 9.03 18.92
N GLU A 120 2.55 9.97 19.74
CA GLU A 120 3.90 10.51 19.61
C GLU A 120 4.96 9.42 19.79
N LEU A 121 4.79 8.54 20.77
CA LEU A 121 5.68 7.39 20.97
C LEU A 121 5.71 6.51 19.72
N LEU A 122 4.56 6.11 19.18
CA LEU A 122 4.48 5.26 17.98
C LEU A 122 5.11 5.95 16.75
N GLN A 123 4.88 7.25 16.57
CA GLN A 123 5.51 8.02 15.49
C GLN A 123 7.04 8.04 15.59
N ASN A 124 7.57 8.16 16.81
CA ASN A 124 9.00 8.17 17.05
C ASN A 124 9.64 6.78 16.84
N VAL A 125 9.00 5.73 17.33
CA VAL A 125 9.57 4.37 17.25
C VAL A 125 9.36 3.71 15.89
N LEU A 126 8.35 4.12 15.12
CA LEU A 126 8.04 3.63 13.77
C LEU A 126 8.43 4.64 12.68
N GLY A 127 9.45 5.45 12.90
CA GLY A 127 9.93 6.46 11.95
C GLY A 127 9.96 5.94 10.52
N ILE A 128 9.28 6.65 9.60
CA ILE A 128 9.08 6.18 8.23
C ILE A 128 10.41 6.04 7.51
N GLU A 129 11.26 7.06 7.60
CA GLU A 129 12.57 7.11 6.92
C GLU A 129 13.59 6.17 7.56
N ASP A 130 13.57 6.05 8.88
CA ASP A 130 14.58 5.31 9.63
C ASP A 130 14.30 3.81 9.73
N TYR A 131 13.03 3.41 9.73
CA TYR A 131 12.65 2.01 9.98
C TYR A 131 11.74 1.42 8.91
N LEU A 132 10.64 2.08 8.57
CA LEU A 132 9.61 1.49 7.70
C LEU A 132 10.11 1.34 6.26
N VAL A 133 10.63 2.40 5.66
CA VAL A 133 11.12 2.38 4.27
C VAL A 133 12.32 1.47 4.11
N PRO A 134 13.33 1.46 5.00
CA PRO A 134 14.39 0.46 4.97
C PRO A 134 13.89 -0.98 5.09
N ALA A 135 12.88 -1.25 5.92
CA ALA A 135 12.31 -2.59 6.04
C ALA A 135 11.58 -3.03 4.77
N ILE A 136 10.81 -2.12 4.14
CA ILE A 136 10.20 -2.38 2.82
C ILE A 136 11.30 -2.64 1.78
N GLY A 137 12.32 -1.80 1.73
CA GLY A 137 13.46 -1.95 0.83
C GLY A 137 14.18 -3.29 1.00
N GLY A 138 14.36 -3.74 2.23
CA GLY A 138 14.92 -5.06 2.54
C GLY A 138 14.08 -6.20 1.99
N ARG A 139 12.76 -6.17 2.13
CA ARG A 139 11.85 -7.18 1.54
C ARG A 139 11.88 -7.16 0.01
N ILE A 140 11.91 -5.97 -0.59
CA ILE A 140 12.04 -5.80 -2.06
C ILE A 140 13.34 -6.42 -2.58
N GLN A 141 14.46 -6.23 -1.90
CA GLN A 141 15.76 -6.77 -2.33
C GLN A 141 15.89 -8.28 -2.14
N GLN A 142 15.21 -8.85 -1.16
CA GLN A 142 15.30 -10.27 -0.81
C GLN A 142 14.29 -11.15 -1.56
N THR A 143 13.29 -10.55 -2.23
CA THR A 143 12.20 -11.28 -2.87
C THR A 143 12.16 -10.98 -4.37
N GLU A 144 12.07 -12.03 -5.19
CA GLU A 144 11.79 -11.87 -6.62
C GLU A 144 10.29 -11.69 -6.83
N PHE A 145 9.88 -10.57 -7.41
CA PHE A 145 8.48 -10.25 -7.68
C PHE A 145 8.32 -9.43 -8.96
N ASP A 146 7.09 -9.37 -9.47
CA ASP A 146 6.71 -8.55 -10.63
C ASP A 146 5.92 -7.32 -10.22
N VAL A 147 5.14 -7.41 -9.14
CA VAL A 147 4.26 -6.35 -8.61
C VAL A 147 4.35 -6.31 -7.09
N LEU A 148 4.48 -5.10 -6.54
CA LEU A 148 4.39 -4.85 -5.09
C LEU A 148 2.96 -4.45 -4.72
N PHE A 149 2.36 -5.14 -3.76
CA PHE A 149 1.10 -4.74 -3.13
C PHE A 149 1.39 -4.16 -1.74
N LEU A 150 0.85 -2.95 -1.50
CA LEU A 150 0.88 -2.30 -0.18
C LEU A 150 -0.53 -2.25 0.38
N SER A 151 -0.73 -2.84 1.53
CA SER A 151 -2.01 -2.85 2.26
C SER A 151 -1.83 -2.38 3.71
N GLY A 152 -2.89 -2.39 4.50
CA GLY A 152 -2.82 -1.95 5.90
C GLY A 152 -2.72 -0.43 6.10
N ILE A 153 -3.03 0.36 5.07
CA ILE A 153 -2.89 1.82 5.10
C ILE A 153 -3.81 2.48 6.14
N GLY A 154 -5.03 1.97 6.25
CA GLY A 154 -6.01 2.51 7.21
C GLY A 154 -5.70 2.13 8.65
N GLU A 155 -5.10 0.95 8.85
CA GLU A 155 -4.80 0.41 10.18
C GLU A 155 -3.61 1.11 10.85
N VAL A 156 -2.69 1.67 10.07
CA VAL A 156 -1.52 2.38 10.60
C VAL A 156 -1.76 3.88 10.82
N PHE A 157 -2.90 4.40 10.41
CA PHE A 157 -3.28 5.79 10.71
C PHE A 157 -3.69 5.90 12.20
N PRO A 158 -3.32 6.99 12.92
CA PRO A 158 -2.69 8.23 12.44
C PRO A 158 -1.15 8.29 12.60
N HIS A 159 -0.51 7.23 13.12
CA HIS A 159 0.94 7.26 13.37
C HIS A 159 1.78 7.16 12.08
N ILE A 160 1.25 6.53 11.02
CA ILE A 160 1.84 6.54 9.68
C ILE A 160 0.84 7.13 8.69
N ARG A 161 1.27 8.12 7.92
CA ARG A 161 0.45 8.76 6.89
C ARG A 161 0.83 8.25 5.50
N SER A 162 -0.18 7.93 4.69
CA SER A 162 -0.02 7.33 3.35
C SER A 162 0.89 8.13 2.43
N HIS A 163 0.79 9.45 2.44
CA HIS A 163 1.64 10.32 1.62
C HIS A 163 3.13 10.20 1.98
N ASN A 164 3.43 10.13 3.26
CA ASN A 164 4.83 9.98 3.70
C ASN A 164 5.40 8.64 3.22
N VAL A 165 4.60 7.57 3.27
CA VAL A 165 5.02 6.26 2.72
C VAL A 165 5.30 6.36 1.22
N LEU A 166 4.35 6.90 0.43
CA LEU A 166 4.52 7.02 -1.02
C LEU A 166 5.72 7.89 -1.40
N ASN A 167 5.89 9.05 -0.75
CA ASN A 167 7.00 9.95 -1.02
C ASN A 167 8.36 9.28 -0.77
N ASN A 168 8.48 8.55 0.32
CA ASN A 168 9.73 7.90 0.69
C ASN A 168 10.02 6.62 -0.12
N LEU A 169 8.97 5.95 -0.64
CA LEU A 169 9.14 4.78 -1.50
C LEU A 169 9.57 5.12 -2.93
N GLN A 170 9.52 6.39 -3.36
CA GLN A 170 9.87 6.81 -4.72
C GLN A 170 11.28 6.37 -5.15
N SER A 171 12.23 6.35 -4.23
CA SER A 171 13.59 5.90 -4.50
C SER A 171 13.77 4.38 -4.40
N THR A 172 12.91 3.71 -3.63
CA THR A 172 13.08 2.30 -3.23
C THR A 172 12.28 1.34 -4.10
N ALA A 173 11.07 1.73 -4.53
CA ALA A 173 10.13 0.86 -5.25
C ALA A 173 9.85 1.34 -6.70
N LYS A 174 10.82 1.93 -7.38
CA LYS A 174 10.66 2.48 -8.74
C LYS A 174 10.83 1.46 -9.88
N GLU A 175 11.43 0.32 -9.60
CA GLU A 175 11.82 -0.66 -10.62
C GLU A 175 10.68 -1.62 -10.99
N LYS A 176 9.59 -1.63 -10.23
CA LYS A 176 8.43 -2.49 -10.41
C LYS A 176 7.13 -1.74 -10.09
N PRO A 177 6.01 -2.10 -10.74
CA PRO A 177 4.72 -1.52 -10.39
C PRO A 177 4.36 -1.75 -8.93
N THR A 178 3.84 -0.71 -8.28
CA THR A 178 3.35 -0.76 -6.89
C THR A 178 1.88 -0.40 -6.86
N VAL A 179 1.06 -1.25 -6.28
CA VAL A 179 -0.38 -1.02 -6.05
C VAL A 179 -0.62 -0.82 -4.57
N MET A 180 -1.08 0.36 -4.18
CA MET A 180 -1.48 0.68 -2.81
C MET A 180 -3.00 0.52 -2.67
N PHE A 181 -3.44 -0.40 -1.80
CA PHE A 181 -4.84 -0.57 -1.42
C PHE A 181 -5.21 0.52 -0.41
N PHE A 182 -6.02 1.48 -0.85
CA PHE A 182 -6.27 2.72 -0.12
C PHE A 182 -7.75 2.85 0.30
N PRO A 183 -8.06 2.86 1.60
CA PRO A 183 -9.42 3.03 2.10
C PRO A 183 -9.84 4.51 2.07
N GLY A 184 -10.20 5.01 0.89
CA GLY A 184 -10.53 6.42 0.67
C GLY A 184 -10.70 6.74 -0.80
N GLU A 185 -10.49 7.99 -1.16
CA GLU A 185 -10.60 8.48 -2.53
C GLU A 185 -9.28 9.10 -3.00
N TYR A 186 -8.90 8.79 -4.23
CA TYR A 186 -7.81 9.44 -4.95
C TYR A 186 -8.40 10.42 -5.96
N ARG A 187 -8.05 11.68 -5.83
CA ARG A 187 -8.51 12.74 -6.73
C ARG A 187 -7.33 13.41 -7.42
N TYR A 188 -7.49 13.64 -8.70
CA TYR A 188 -6.54 14.41 -9.50
C TYR A 188 -7.27 15.57 -10.16
N SER A 189 -6.74 16.79 -10.00
CA SER A 189 -7.20 17.95 -10.74
C SER A 189 -6.00 18.73 -11.28
N LEU A 190 -6.16 19.34 -12.46
CA LEU A 190 -5.11 20.19 -13.07
C LEU A 190 -4.78 21.43 -12.22
N GLU A 191 -5.74 21.91 -11.41
CA GLU A 191 -5.59 23.11 -10.61
C GLU A 191 -4.97 22.84 -9.23
N GLN A 192 -5.27 21.68 -8.64
CA GLN A 192 -4.89 21.34 -7.26
C GLN A 192 -3.88 20.21 -7.16
N GLY A 193 -3.60 19.52 -8.29
CA GLY A 193 -2.75 18.32 -8.31
C GLY A 193 -3.50 17.08 -7.81
N ALA A 194 -2.74 16.08 -7.39
CA ALA A 194 -3.28 14.85 -6.81
C ALA A 194 -3.47 14.98 -5.31
N SER A 195 -4.52 14.38 -4.77
CA SER A 195 -4.80 14.29 -3.33
C SER A 195 -5.35 12.91 -2.97
N LEU A 196 -5.00 12.45 -1.78
CA LEU A 196 -5.54 11.25 -1.14
C LEU A 196 -6.45 11.69 0.01
N GLU A 197 -7.70 11.26 -0.01
CA GLU A 197 -8.66 11.53 1.05
C GLU A 197 -8.92 10.24 1.84
N LEU A 198 -8.15 10.04 2.91
CA LEU A 198 -8.29 8.84 3.73
C LEU A 198 -9.67 8.80 4.38
N PHE A 199 -10.35 7.66 4.29
CA PHE A 199 -11.73 7.42 4.73
C PHE A 199 -12.77 8.35 4.08
N GLY A 200 -12.39 9.12 3.04
CA GLY A 200 -13.24 10.15 2.44
C GLY A 200 -13.47 11.38 3.33
N LEU A 201 -12.68 11.56 4.37
CA LEU A 201 -12.85 12.61 5.39
C LEU A 201 -11.58 13.42 5.66
N LEU A 202 -10.42 12.80 5.50
CA LEU A 202 -9.14 13.39 5.86
C LEU A 202 -8.40 13.79 4.58
N HIS A 203 -8.35 15.09 4.33
CA HIS A 203 -7.56 15.63 3.25
C HIS A 203 -6.09 15.54 3.61
N ASP A 204 -5.35 14.77 2.83
CA ASP A 204 -3.90 14.71 2.95
C ASP A 204 -3.24 15.75 2.04
N ASP A 205 -2.04 16.20 2.42
CA ASP A 205 -1.36 17.26 1.71
C ASP A 205 -1.02 16.88 0.26
N LYS A 206 -0.99 17.91 -0.58
CA LYS A 206 -0.86 17.85 -2.04
C LYS A 206 0.44 17.23 -2.51
N TYR A 207 0.34 16.51 -3.58
CA TYR A 207 1.40 16.05 -4.46
C TYR A 207 1.75 14.57 -4.39
N TYR A 208 1.03 13.78 -5.19
CA TYR A 208 1.40 12.40 -5.45
C TYR A 208 1.49 12.16 -6.95
N ARG A 209 2.57 11.56 -7.38
CA ARG A 209 2.69 10.99 -8.70
C ARG A 209 2.22 9.53 -8.65
N ALA A 210 0.93 9.34 -8.61
CA ALA A 210 0.31 8.03 -8.66
C ALA A 210 -0.83 8.04 -9.69
N PHE A 211 -1.21 6.85 -10.14
CA PHE A 211 -2.33 6.65 -11.06
C PHE A 211 -3.47 5.96 -10.32
N ASN A 212 -4.71 6.31 -10.65
CA ASN A 212 -5.84 5.50 -10.22
C ASN A 212 -5.86 4.23 -11.07
N ILE A 213 -5.72 3.05 -10.43
CA ILE A 213 -5.67 1.78 -11.16
C ILE A 213 -6.98 1.51 -11.92
N PHE A 214 -8.10 2.03 -11.44
CA PHE A 214 -9.41 1.89 -12.09
C PHE A 214 -9.61 2.79 -13.32
N GLU A 215 -8.70 3.75 -13.55
CA GLU A 215 -8.64 4.59 -14.75
C GLU A 215 -7.56 4.10 -15.72
N THR A 216 -6.77 3.09 -15.33
CA THR A 216 -5.71 2.51 -16.14
C THR A 216 -6.29 1.47 -17.12
N GLN A 217 -5.84 1.51 -18.36
CA GLN A 217 -6.21 0.53 -19.39
C GLN A 217 -5.19 -0.61 -19.43
N ALA A 218 -5.69 -1.81 -19.71
CA ALA A 218 -4.86 -3.00 -19.91
C ALA A 218 -4.03 -2.92 -21.20
#